data_9ec27e48cba59eac8edd9fc2a121d8c4
#
_entry.id   9ec27e48cba59eac8edd9fc2a121d8c4
#
_cell.length_a   1.000
_cell.length_b   1.000
_cell.length_c   1.000
_cell.angle_alpha   90.00
_cell.angle_beta   90.00
_cell.angle_gamma   90.00
#
_symmetry.space_group_name_H-M   'P 1'
#
loop_
_entity.id
_entity.type
_entity.pdbx_description
1 polymer ?
#
loop_
_entity_poly.entity_id
_entity_poly.type
_entity_poly.pdbx_seq_one_letter_code
_entity_poly.pdbx_strand_id
1 'polypeptide(L)'
;VFTYSGPLEDSNGKWKVSGSFPSKQCDDVGVYHEDGVFHMFGEHGNFPHGPDGTSLAHFTSATGLGDWKLVNPKAVDPNPEGGNAFGVGDATIAKIQGSYYLFCDRESRGSPYKVTAWRSETLSKPFQYQGLAITPRSDEVDDWDNHRIQDADIAYIPELKRYVMTCNMMDKDGNPGGNFSGSGLKDGATRVIGVFYSNQILNQE
;
A
#
# COMPACT_ATOMS: atom_id res chain seq x y z
N VAL A 1 -3.12 4.93 16.85
CA VAL A 1 -4.48 4.63 16.40
C VAL A 1 -5.40 5.78 16.74
N PHE A 2 -6.18 6.21 15.78
CA PHE A 2 -7.21 7.23 15.96
C PHE A 2 -8.58 6.60 15.79
N THR A 3 -9.53 6.99 16.62
CA THR A 3 -10.93 6.64 16.44
C THR A 3 -11.75 7.90 16.23
N TYR A 4 -12.72 7.79 15.36
CA TYR A 4 -13.68 8.83 15.08
C TYR A 4 -14.99 8.57 15.82
N SER A 5 -15.59 9.62 16.38
CA SER A 5 -16.89 9.54 17.04
C SER A 5 -17.85 10.52 16.40
N GLY A 6 -18.91 10.00 15.81
CA GLY A 6 -19.96 10.76 15.14
C GLY A 6 -20.21 10.24 13.71
N PRO A 7 -21.26 10.74 13.05
CA PRO A 7 -21.48 10.48 11.63
C PRO A 7 -20.31 11.03 10.80
N LEU A 8 -19.88 10.30 9.77
CA LEU A 8 -18.78 10.72 8.89
C LEU A 8 -19.10 12.03 8.14
N GLU A 9 -20.38 12.33 7.96
CA GLU A 9 -20.87 13.56 7.33
C GLU A 9 -20.78 14.77 8.26
N ASP A 10 -20.58 14.55 9.55
CA ASP A 10 -20.45 15.65 10.51
C ASP A 10 -19.00 16.13 10.55
N SER A 11 -18.75 17.27 9.93
CA SER A 11 -17.44 17.95 9.97
C SER A 11 -16.98 18.34 11.39
N ASN A 12 -17.87 18.30 12.37
CA ASN A 12 -17.55 18.51 13.79
C ASN A 12 -17.21 17.21 14.53
N GLY A 13 -17.26 16.09 13.86
CA GLY A 13 -16.85 14.80 14.42
C GLY A 13 -15.40 14.86 14.92
N LYS A 14 -15.15 14.23 16.05
CA LYS A 14 -13.86 14.36 16.75
C LYS A 14 -13.04 13.09 16.64
N TRP A 15 -11.87 13.22 16.05
CA TRP A 15 -10.84 12.21 16.14
C TRP A 15 -10.15 12.25 17.51
N LYS A 16 -9.95 11.10 18.11
CA LYS A 16 -9.17 10.96 19.33
C LYS A 16 -8.14 9.85 19.20
N VAL A 17 -7.04 10.00 19.90
CA VAL A 17 -6.08 8.90 20.06
C VAL A 17 -6.72 7.86 20.99
N SER A 18 -6.89 6.64 20.49
CA SER A 18 -7.54 5.55 21.22
C SER A 18 -6.60 4.37 21.50
N GLY A 19 -5.43 4.37 20.87
CA GLY A 19 -4.41 3.36 21.08
C GLY A 19 -3.12 3.72 20.40
N SER A 20 -2.08 2.95 20.65
CA SER A 20 -0.80 3.07 19.99
C SER A 20 -0.34 1.74 19.44
N PHE A 21 0.43 1.79 18.38
CA PHE A 21 1.14 0.64 17.87
C PHE A 21 2.53 0.60 18.52
N PRO A 22 2.91 -0.49 19.16
CA PRO A 22 4.12 -0.52 20.00
C PRO A 22 5.43 -0.64 19.20
N SER A 23 5.37 -0.76 17.89
CA SER A 23 6.57 -0.99 17.10
C SER A 23 7.18 0.34 16.61
N LYS A 24 8.46 0.49 16.87
CA LYS A 24 9.28 1.55 16.26
C LYS A 24 9.75 1.19 14.85
N GLN A 25 9.30 0.07 14.31
CA GLN A 25 9.82 -0.55 13.10
C GLN A 25 8.71 -0.94 12.13
N CYS A 26 7.57 -0.23 12.16
CA CYS A 26 6.48 -0.49 11.25
C CYS A 26 5.87 0.83 10.83
N ASP A 27 6.00 1.14 9.55
CA ASP A 27 5.45 2.32 8.90
C ASP A 27 4.45 1.89 7.82
N ASP A 28 3.73 2.84 7.25
CA ASP A 28 2.87 2.75 6.07
C ASP A 28 2.02 1.48 6.02
N VAL A 29 0.98 1.49 6.85
CA VAL A 29 0.22 0.27 7.16
C VAL A 29 -1.11 0.18 6.41
N GLY A 30 -1.40 -1.00 5.84
CA GLY A 30 -2.73 -1.41 5.43
C GLY A 30 -3.43 -2.24 6.50
N VAL A 31 -4.70 -2.00 6.72
CA VAL A 31 -5.50 -2.72 7.74
C VAL A 31 -6.70 -3.39 7.10
N TYR A 32 -6.95 -4.62 7.49
CA TYR A 32 -8.10 -5.42 7.09
C TYR A 32 -8.78 -6.03 8.31
N HIS A 33 -10.11 -6.07 8.32
CA HIS A 33 -10.88 -6.66 9.41
C HIS A 33 -11.75 -7.80 8.91
N GLU A 34 -11.60 -8.97 9.52
CA GLU A 34 -12.40 -10.15 9.23
C GLU A 34 -12.57 -11.01 10.49
N ASP A 35 -13.74 -11.58 10.66
CA ASP A 35 -14.06 -12.52 11.76
C ASP A 35 -13.71 -12.00 13.16
N GLY A 36 -13.87 -10.70 13.37
CA GLY A 36 -13.57 -10.06 14.66
C GLY A 36 -12.09 -9.84 14.93
N VAL A 37 -11.22 -10.05 13.93
CA VAL A 37 -9.78 -9.83 14.04
C VAL A 37 -9.35 -8.74 13.07
N PHE A 38 -8.57 -7.80 13.56
CA PHE A 38 -7.87 -6.83 12.74
C PHE A 38 -6.52 -7.41 12.30
N HIS A 39 -6.26 -7.33 11.01
CA HIS A 39 -5.00 -7.71 10.37
C HIS A 39 -4.34 -6.45 9.86
N MET A 40 -3.09 -6.25 10.17
CA MET A 40 -2.31 -5.10 9.72
C MET A 40 -1.04 -5.59 9.03
N PHE A 41 -0.78 -5.04 7.87
CA PHE A 41 0.44 -5.25 7.11
C PHE A 41 1.16 -3.92 7.00
N GLY A 42 2.39 -3.86 7.44
CA GLY A 42 3.15 -2.61 7.43
C GLY A 42 4.62 -2.85 7.16
N GLU A 43 5.28 -1.83 6.71
CA GLU A 43 6.70 -1.87 6.43
C GLU A 43 7.50 -2.26 7.66
N HIS A 44 8.34 -3.25 7.48
CA HIS A 44 9.17 -3.79 8.54
C HIS A 44 10.56 -4.10 8.02
N GLY A 45 11.57 -3.58 8.69
CA GLY A 45 12.94 -3.83 8.32
C GLY A 45 13.93 -2.85 8.93
N ASN A 46 15.20 -3.00 8.57
CA ASN A 46 16.24 -2.08 9.00
C ASN A 46 16.25 -0.86 8.08
N PHE A 47 15.83 0.27 8.63
CA PHE A 47 16.05 1.55 7.97
C PHE A 47 17.48 2.06 8.26
N PRO A 48 18.23 2.58 7.30
CA PRO A 48 17.95 2.62 5.87
C PRO A 48 18.17 1.25 5.23
N HIS A 49 17.19 0.76 4.53
CA HIS A 49 17.12 -0.43 3.69
C HIS A 49 18.34 -1.36 3.81
N GLY A 50 18.23 -2.41 4.62
CA GLY A 50 19.21 -3.48 4.68
C GLY A 50 19.41 -4.15 3.30
N PRO A 51 20.36 -5.07 3.19
CA PRO A 51 20.66 -5.72 1.91
C PRO A 51 19.44 -6.45 1.29
N ASP A 52 18.47 -6.81 2.12
CA ASP A 52 17.26 -7.51 1.69
C ASP A 52 16.05 -6.57 1.45
N GLY A 53 16.22 -5.26 1.68
CA GLY A 53 15.13 -4.28 1.59
C GLY A 53 14.11 -4.35 2.73
N THR A 54 13.12 -3.46 2.68
CA THR A 54 11.93 -3.51 3.54
C THR A 54 10.98 -4.61 3.08
N SER A 55 10.40 -5.32 4.04
CA SER A 55 9.33 -6.29 3.82
C SER A 55 8.06 -5.84 4.53
N LEU A 56 6.95 -6.49 4.30
CA LEU A 56 5.75 -6.28 5.09
C LEU A 56 5.69 -7.29 6.23
N ALA A 57 5.53 -6.80 7.46
CA ALA A 57 5.19 -7.62 8.60
C ALA A 57 3.68 -7.70 8.78
N HIS A 58 3.19 -8.85 9.20
CA HIS A 58 1.80 -9.09 9.52
C HIS A 58 1.59 -9.08 11.03
N PHE A 59 0.67 -8.26 11.48
CA PHE A 59 0.23 -8.18 12.87
C PHE A 59 -1.27 -8.44 12.97
N THR A 60 -1.71 -8.90 14.15
CA THR A 60 -3.13 -9.06 14.46
C THR A 60 -3.49 -8.38 15.76
N SER A 61 -4.75 -7.95 15.87
CA SER A 61 -5.34 -7.39 17.08
C SER A 61 -6.82 -7.77 17.16
N ALA A 62 -7.31 -8.03 18.36
CA ALA A 62 -8.73 -8.24 18.59
C ALA A 62 -9.51 -6.91 18.66
N THR A 63 -8.87 -5.83 19.02
CA THR A 63 -9.53 -4.54 19.24
C THR A 63 -9.18 -3.48 18.19
N GLY A 64 -8.06 -3.67 17.47
CA GLY A 64 -7.48 -2.66 16.60
C GLY A 64 -6.82 -1.48 17.34
N LEU A 65 -6.82 -1.47 18.66
CA LEU A 65 -6.47 -0.28 19.44
C LEU A 65 -5.10 -0.33 20.13
N GLY A 66 -4.46 -1.49 20.26
CA GLY A 66 -3.15 -1.53 20.94
C GLY A 66 -2.67 -2.89 21.40
N ASP A 67 -3.44 -3.93 21.20
CA ASP A 67 -3.13 -5.33 21.52
C ASP A 67 -2.50 -6.08 20.33
N TRP A 68 -1.78 -5.34 19.49
CA TRP A 68 -1.16 -5.87 18.28
C TRP A 68 -0.09 -6.91 18.58
N LYS A 69 -0.17 -8.04 17.90
CA LYS A 69 0.77 -9.16 18.00
C LYS A 69 1.38 -9.43 16.64
N LEU A 70 2.69 -9.52 16.58
CA LEU A 70 3.41 -9.92 15.37
C LEU A 70 3.10 -11.41 15.07
N VAL A 71 2.58 -11.67 13.89
CA VAL A 71 2.28 -13.00 13.38
C VAL A 71 3.38 -13.49 12.45
N ASN A 72 3.79 -12.63 11.53
CA ASN A 72 4.82 -12.96 10.55
C ASN A 72 5.67 -11.70 10.26
N PRO A 73 6.98 -11.74 10.53
CA PRO A 73 7.86 -10.60 10.25
C PRO A 73 8.16 -10.40 8.76
N LYS A 74 7.81 -11.36 7.91
CA LYS A 74 8.04 -11.33 6.47
C LYS A 74 6.85 -11.94 5.73
N ALA A 75 5.78 -11.15 5.60
CA ALA A 75 4.55 -11.59 4.93
C ALA A 75 4.70 -11.67 3.41
N VAL A 76 5.63 -10.92 2.83
CA VAL A 76 5.99 -10.93 1.41
C VAL A 76 7.50 -11.03 1.24
N ASP A 77 7.96 -11.53 0.11
CA ASP A 77 9.38 -11.46 -0.25
C ASP A 77 9.72 -10.05 -0.76
N PRO A 78 10.61 -9.30 -0.12
CA PRO A 78 10.90 -7.93 -0.55
C PRO A 78 11.53 -7.82 -1.94
N ASN A 79 12.05 -8.90 -2.48
CA ASN A 79 12.78 -8.88 -3.75
C ASN A 79 12.51 -10.11 -4.61
N PRO A 80 11.24 -10.36 -5.01
CA PRO A 80 10.84 -11.60 -5.69
C PRO A 80 11.46 -11.77 -7.08
N GLU A 81 11.84 -10.67 -7.72
CA GLU A 81 12.46 -10.69 -9.06
C GLU A 81 13.97 -10.49 -9.02
N GLY A 82 14.54 -10.34 -7.83
CA GLY A 82 15.94 -9.97 -7.67
C GLY A 82 16.24 -8.52 -8.04
N GLY A 83 17.50 -8.15 -8.03
CA GLY A 83 17.96 -6.81 -8.41
C GLY A 83 18.20 -5.89 -7.22
N ASN A 84 18.23 -4.59 -7.47
CA ASN A 84 18.58 -3.57 -6.49
C ASN A 84 17.33 -2.90 -5.93
N ALA A 85 16.49 -3.69 -5.24
CA ALA A 85 15.28 -3.19 -4.61
C ALA A 85 15.57 -2.57 -3.24
N PHE A 86 14.81 -1.51 -2.89
CA PHE A 86 14.69 -1.05 -1.51
C PHE A 86 13.73 -1.92 -0.71
N GLY A 87 12.85 -2.64 -1.38
CA GLY A 87 11.85 -3.50 -0.81
C GLY A 87 10.44 -3.21 -1.32
N VAL A 88 9.48 -3.48 -0.46
CA VAL A 88 8.06 -3.23 -0.69
C VAL A 88 7.49 -2.44 0.47
N GLY A 89 6.60 -1.51 0.17
CA GLY A 89 5.97 -0.62 1.14
C GLY A 89 4.51 -0.30 0.82
N ASP A 90 3.92 0.59 1.59
CA ASP A 90 2.60 1.20 1.35
C ASP A 90 1.51 0.19 0.99
N ALA A 91 1.28 -0.77 1.89
CA ALA A 91 0.40 -1.89 1.61
C ALA A 91 -1.08 -1.52 1.71
N THR A 92 -1.87 -1.95 0.75
CA THR A 92 -3.33 -2.08 0.87
C THR A 92 -3.77 -3.52 0.65
N ILE A 93 -4.91 -3.91 1.21
CA ILE A 93 -5.38 -5.29 1.18
C ILE A 93 -6.85 -5.39 0.78
N ALA A 94 -7.17 -6.37 -0.06
CA ALA A 94 -8.54 -6.70 -0.40
C ALA A 94 -8.74 -8.22 -0.47
N LYS A 95 -9.97 -8.68 -0.19
CA LYS A 95 -10.41 -10.03 -0.51
C LYS A 95 -11.12 -10.03 -1.85
N ILE A 96 -10.60 -10.79 -2.80
CA ILE A 96 -11.09 -10.85 -4.17
C ILE A 96 -11.32 -12.31 -4.52
N GLN A 97 -12.57 -12.67 -4.80
CA GLN A 97 -12.96 -14.05 -5.16
C GLN A 97 -12.41 -15.10 -4.18
N GLY A 98 -12.61 -14.87 -2.89
CA GLY A 98 -12.21 -15.78 -1.83
C GLY A 98 -10.72 -15.81 -1.48
N SER A 99 -9.87 -15.13 -2.23
CA SER A 99 -8.43 -15.00 -1.94
C SER A 99 -8.08 -13.60 -1.47
N TYR A 100 -7.01 -13.49 -0.68
CA TYR A 100 -6.51 -12.20 -0.20
C TYR A 100 -5.43 -11.69 -1.12
N TYR A 101 -5.49 -10.41 -1.43
CA TYR A 101 -4.51 -9.70 -2.24
C TYR A 101 -3.94 -8.53 -1.46
N LEU A 102 -2.62 -8.45 -1.42
CA LEU A 102 -1.89 -7.25 -1.04
C LEU A 102 -1.44 -6.55 -2.32
N PHE A 103 -1.63 -5.23 -2.33
CA PHE A 103 -1.03 -4.36 -3.34
C PHE A 103 -0.04 -3.46 -2.61
N CYS A 104 1.18 -3.45 -3.08
CA CYS A 104 2.28 -2.79 -2.39
C CYS A 104 3.16 -2.07 -3.39
N ASP A 105 3.75 -0.99 -2.96
CA ASP A 105 4.79 -0.35 -3.72
C ASP A 105 6.00 -1.25 -3.83
N ARG A 106 6.57 -1.35 -5.01
CA ARG A 106 7.91 -1.85 -5.21
C ARG A 106 8.86 -0.68 -5.39
N GLU A 107 9.76 -0.56 -4.45
CA GLU A 107 10.75 0.48 -4.43
C GLU A 107 12.08 -0.04 -4.96
N SER A 108 12.69 0.71 -5.87
CA SER A 108 13.97 0.32 -6.46
C SER A 108 14.83 1.55 -6.72
N ARG A 109 16.13 1.42 -6.49
CA ARG A 109 17.08 2.50 -6.80
C ARG A 109 17.15 2.74 -8.29
N GLY A 110 16.91 3.98 -8.70
CA GLY A 110 17.02 4.42 -10.08
C GLY A 110 15.94 3.87 -11.02
N SER A 111 14.88 3.30 -10.47
CA SER A 111 13.70 2.86 -11.20
C SER A 111 12.45 3.55 -10.68
N PRO A 112 11.45 3.78 -11.53
CA PRO A 112 10.15 4.24 -11.06
C PRO A 112 9.52 3.26 -10.06
N TYR A 113 8.85 3.80 -9.05
CA TYR A 113 8.02 3.00 -8.15
C TYR A 113 6.84 2.43 -8.91
N LYS A 114 6.44 1.23 -8.55
CA LYS A 114 5.41 0.44 -9.22
C LYS A 114 4.54 -0.23 -8.17
N VAL A 115 3.29 -0.45 -8.49
CA VAL A 115 2.41 -1.24 -7.62
C VAL A 115 2.52 -2.71 -8.00
N THR A 116 2.83 -3.54 -7.03
CA THR A 116 2.90 -5.00 -7.15
C THR A 116 1.68 -5.66 -6.54
N ALA A 117 1.32 -6.84 -7.04
CA ALA A 117 0.24 -7.66 -6.51
C ALA A 117 0.79 -8.95 -5.88
N TRP A 118 0.23 -9.32 -4.76
CA TRP A 118 0.57 -10.51 -3.99
C TRP A 118 -0.70 -11.23 -3.57
N ARG A 119 -0.70 -12.54 -3.59
CA ARG A 119 -1.90 -13.35 -3.30
C ARG A 119 -1.63 -14.40 -2.23
N SER A 120 -2.61 -14.60 -1.37
CA SER A 120 -2.65 -15.75 -0.45
C SER A 120 -4.08 -16.27 -0.29
N GLU A 121 -4.20 -17.57 -0.02
CA GLU A 121 -5.48 -18.21 0.34
C GLU A 121 -5.90 -17.89 1.78
N THR A 122 -4.97 -17.46 2.62
CA THR A 122 -5.22 -17.13 4.03
C THR A 122 -4.35 -15.97 4.47
N LEU A 123 -4.84 -15.17 5.42
CA LEU A 123 -4.09 -14.03 5.96
C LEU A 123 -2.82 -14.44 6.75
N SER A 124 -2.76 -15.67 7.23
CA SER A 124 -1.66 -16.15 8.08
C SER A 124 -0.46 -16.72 7.32
N LYS A 125 -0.61 -17.00 6.02
CA LYS A 125 0.48 -17.52 5.18
C LYS A 125 1.20 -16.38 4.47
N PRO A 126 2.48 -16.55 4.09
CA PRO A 126 3.16 -15.63 3.21
C PRO A 126 2.41 -15.48 1.88
N PHE A 127 2.34 -14.25 1.41
CA PHE A 127 1.73 -13.94 0.12
C PHE A 127 2.71 -14.25 -1.01
N GLN A 128 2.18 -14.77 -2.10
CA GLN A 128 2.94 -15.11 -3.29
C GLN A 128 2.87 -13.98 -4.31
N TYR A 129 4.01 -13.62 -4.86
CA TYR A 129 4.11 -12.59 -5.90
C TYR A 129 3.32 -12.97 -7.14
N GLN A 130 2.51 -12.06 -7.64
CA GLN A 130 1.67 -12.23 -8.84
C GLN A 130 2.15 -11.37 -10.02
N GLY A 131 3.11 -10.49 -9.78
CA GLY A 131 3.59 -9.55 -10.79
C GLY A 131 3.25 -8.10 -10.50
N LEU A 132 3.41 -7.27 -11.51
CA LEU A 132 3.06 -5.86 -11.44
C LEU A 132 1.56 -5.66 -11.63
N ALA A 133 0.92 -4.96 -10.70
CA ALA A 133 -0.47 -4.54 -10.84
C ALA A 133 -0.56 -3.27 -11.69
N ILE A 134 0.28 -2.29 -11.40
CA ILE A 134 0.36 -1.05 -12.17
C ILE A 134 1.84 -0.65 -12.29
N THR A 135 2.21 -0.17 -13.47
CA THR A 135 3.54 0.35 -13.76
C THR A 135 3.44 1.70 -14.47
N PRO A 136 4.33 2.64 -14.20
CA PRO A 136 4.40 3.89 -14.94
C PRO A 136 4.57 3.63 -16.44
N ARG A 137 3.93 4.44 -17.26
CA ARG A 137 4.08 4.42 -18.72
C ARG A 137 5.30 5.24 -19.07
N SER A 138 6.38 4.59 -19.45
CA SER A 138 7.68 5.24 -19.68
C SER A 138 7.83 5.91 -21.05
N ASP A 139 6.92 5.66 -21.98
CA ASP A 139 7.11 5.88 -23.42
C ASP A 139 6.28 7.05 -23.95
N GLU A 140 5.35 7.57 -23.16
CA GLU A 140 4.48 8.66 -23.61
C GLU A 140 4.96 9.99 -23.04
N VAL A 141 5.20 10.93 -23.94
CA VAL A 141 5.52 12.32 -23.60
C VAL A 141 4.25 12.96 -23.03
N ASP A 142 4.38 13.72 -21.96
CA ASP A 142 3.28 14.41 -21.26
C ASP A 142 2.38 13.50 -20.38
N ASP A 143 2.81 12.28 -20.07
CA ASP A 143 2.09 11.42 -19.14
C ASP A 143 2.48 11.69 -17.70
N TRP A 144 1.50 12.11 -16.92
CA TRP A 144 1.61 12.40 -15.48
C TRP A 144 1.91 11.17 -14.62
N ASP A 145 1.92 9.96 -15.17
CA ASP A 145 2.20 8.71 -14.51
C ASP A 145 3.54 8.06 -14.97
N ASN A 146 4.42 8.81 -15.63
CA ASN A 146 5.59 8.24 -16.26
C ASN A 146 6.81 8.06 -15.34
N HIS A 147 6.74 8.55 -14.10
CA HIS A 147 7.84 8.47 -13.16
C HIS A 147 7.58 7.54 -11.98
N ARG A 148 6.42 7.67 -11.33
CA ARG A 148 6.07 6.91 -10.14
C ARG A 148 4.58 6.62 -10.08
N ILE A 149 4.26 5.40 -9.61
CA ILE A 149 2.93 5.04 -9.14
C ILE A 149 3.12 4.39 -7.78
N GLN A 150 2.52 4.95 -6.74
CA GLN A 150 2.70 4.55 -5.35
C GLN A 150 1.48 4.84 -4.49
N ASP A 151 1.54 4.45 -3.21
CA ASP A 151 0.51 4.70 -2.20
C ASP A 151 -0.86 4.22 -2.69
N ALA A 152 -0.91 2.97 -3.18
CA ALA A 152 -2.15 2.40 -3.70
C ALA A 152 -3.14 2.13 -2.57
N ASP A 153 -4.41 2.47 -2.80
CA ASP A 153 -5.52 2.02 -1.98
C ASP A 153 -6.61 1.40 -2.86
N ILE A 154 -7.18 0.28 -2.41
CA ILE A 154 -8.17 -0.49 -3.17
C ILE A 154 -9.47 -0.65 -2.41
N ALA A 155 -10.58 -0.42 -3.10
CA ALA A 155 -11.92 -0.66 -2.57
C ALA A 155 -12.82 -1.30 -3.62
N TYR A 156 -13.73 -2.14 -3.17
CA TYR A 156 -14.85 -2.59 -4.00
C TYR A 156 -15.97 -1.56 -3.94
N ILE A 157 -16.44 -1.14 -5.11
CA ILE A 157 -17.57 -0.21 -5.24
C ILE A 157 -18.79 -0.99 -5.71
N PRO A 158 -19.77 -1.26 -4.83
CA PRO A 158 -20.91 -2.10 -5.14
C PRO A 158 -21.76 -1.59 -6.30
N GLU A 159 -21.90 -0.28 -6.41
CA GLU A 159 -22.70 0.39 -7.48
C GLU A 159 -22.08 0.16 -8.86
N LEU A 160 -20.76 0.04 -8.94
CA LEU A 160 -20.02 -0.23 -10.17
C LEU A 160 -19.76 -1.72 -10.37
N LYS A 161 -19.94 -2.54 -9.35
CA LYS A 161 -19.54 -3.95 -9.29
C LYS A 161 -18.08 -4.14 -9.72
N ARG A 162 -17.21 -3.25 -9.27
CA ARG A 162 -15.78 -3.22 -9.62
C ARG A 162 -14.92 -2.88 -8.42
N TYR A 163 -13.70 -3.36 -8.46
CA TYR A 163 -12.64 -2.80 -7.64
C TYR A 163 -12.13 -1.52 -8.28
N VAL A 164 -11.94 -0.53 -7.44
CA VAL A 164 -11.35 0.76 -7.78
C VAL A 164 -10.07 0.89 -6.96
N MET A 165 -8.98 1.24 -7.61
CA MET A 165 -7.71 1.52 -6.98
C MET A 165 -7.37 2.98 -7.20
N THR A 166 -7.01 3.67 -6.14
CA THR A 166 -6.44 5.02 -6.21
C THR A 166 -4.95 4.94 -5.96
N CYS A 167 -4.16 5.73 -6.67
CA CYS A 167 -2.71 5.78 -6.49
C CYS A 167 -2.24 7.23 -6.54
N ASN A 168 -1.20 7.51 -5.79
CA ASN A 168 -0.43 8.73 -5.95
C ASN A 168 0.53 8.55 -7.13
N MET A 169 0.49 9.48 -8.08
CA MET A 169 1.26 9.39 -9.31
C MET A 169 2.08 10.64 -9.55
N MET A 170 3.17 10.48 -10.29
CA MET A 170 4.12 11.57 -10.51
C MET A 170 4.74 11.49 -11.89
N ASP A 171 4.78 12.63 -12.54
CA ASP A 171 5.52 12.86 -13.76
C ASP A 171 7.03 13.05 -13.49
N LYS A 172 7.88 12.48 -14.32
CA LYS A 172 9.34 12.62 -14.23
C LYS A 172 9.79 14.07 -14.44
N ASP A 173 9.10 14.80 -15.29
CA ASP A 173 9.42 16.20 -15.60
C ASP A 173 8.98 17.14 -14.48
N GLY A 174 7.98 16.73 -13.71
CA GLY A 174 7.54 17.40 -12.50
C GLY A 174 8.44 17.20 -11.29
N ASN A 175 9.35 16.21 -11.32
CA ASN A 175 10.33 16.00 -10.26
C ASN A 175 11.70 15.61 -10.82
N PRO A 176 12.40 16.53 -11.47
CA PRO A 176 13.67 16.26 -12.15
C PRO A 176 14.82 15.82 -11.23
N GLY A 177 14.61 15.78 -9.94
CA GLY A 177 15.63 15.40 -8.96
C GLY A 177 15.47 14.06 -8.28
N GLY A 178 14.34 13.39 -8.41
CA GLY A 178 14.09 12.08 -7.77
C GLY A 178 14.25 12.07 -6.23
N ASN A 179 14.61 13.18 -5.64
CA ASN A 179 14.82 13.28 -4.21
C ASN A 179 13.49 13.54 -3.52
N PHE A 180 12.91 12.48 -3.02
CA PHE A 180 11.89 12.51 -1.99
C PHE A 180 12.48 12.84 -0.62
N SER A 181 13.24 13.89 -0.50
CA SER A 181 13.36 14.51 0.81
C SER A 181 12.12 15.36 0.98
N GLY A 182 11.21 14.88 1.77
CA GLY A 182 9.85 15.30 2.10
C GLY A 182 9.36 16.75 2.00
N SER A 183 10.10 17.63 1.39
CA SER A 183 9.77 19.06 1.29
C SER A 183 10.03 19.67 -0.09
N GLY A 184 10.44 18.89 -1.06
CA GLY A 184 11.02 19.45 -2.25
C GLY A 184 10.36 19.04 -3.55
N LEU A 185 9.06 19.27 -3.70
CA LEU A 185 8.53 19.48 -5.04
C LEU A 185 9.20 20.75 -5.55
N LYS A 186 10.05 20.65 -6.57
CA LYS A 186 10.49 21.85 -7.31
C LYS A 186 9.27 22.50 -7.94
N ASP A 187 9.32 23.80 -8.11
CA ASP A 187 8.29 24.53 -8.85
C ASP A 187 8.00 23.81 -10.17
N GLY A 188 6.75 23.39 -10.36
CA GLY A 188 6.31 22.65 -11.54
C GLY A 188 6.13 21.14 -11.35
N ALA A 189 6.55 20.55 -10.24
CA ALA A 189 6.27 19.14 -9.96
C ALA A 189 4.78 18.93 -9.67
N THR A 190 4.14 18.08 -10.45
CA THR A 190 2.72 17.76 -10.26
C THR A 190 2.58 16.36 -9.69
N ARG A 191 1.98 16.27 -8.50
CA ARG A 191 1.41 15.02 -8.00
C ARG A 191 -0.06 14.98 -8.36
N VAL A 192 -0.51 13.84 -8.82
CA VAL A 192 -1.91 13.59 -9.13
C VAL A 192 -2.36 12.29 -8.51
N ILE A 193 -3.66 12.19 -8.27
CA ILE A 193 -4.28 10.94 -7.85
C ILE A 193 -4.85 10.27 -9.09
N GLY A 194 -4.31 9.11 -9.42
CA GLY A 194 -4.86 8.25 -10.46
C GLY A 194 -5.98 7.37 -9.92
N VAL A 195 -6.93 7.08 -10.78
CA VAL A 195 -8.04 6.18 -10.46
C VAL A 195 -8.07 5.09 -11.51
N PHE A 196 -7.96 3.85 -11.06
CA PHE A 196 -7.95 2.66 -11.90
C PHE A 196 -9.17 1.79 -11.58
N TYR A 197 -9.68 1.13 -12.59
CA TYR A 197 -10.82 0.22 -12.46
C TYR A 197 -10.42 -1.18 -12.89
N SER A 198 -10.92 -2.20 -12.18
CA SER A 198 -10.78 -3.56 -12.66
C SER A 198 -11.44 -3.72 -14.04
N ASN A 199 -10.78 -4.44 -14.95
CA ASN A 199 -11.29 -4.67 -16.29
C ASN A 199 -12.55 -5.52 -16.30
N GLN A 200 -12.76 -6.34 -15.26
CA GLN A 200 -13.90 -7.23 -15.13
C GLN A 200 -14.88 -6.69 -14.09
N ILE A 201 -16.16 -6.87 -14.34
CA ILE A 201 -17.21 -6.73 -13.35
C ILE A 201 -17.12 -7.97 -12.47
N LEU A 202 -16.86 -7.77 -11.18
CA LEU A 202 -16.72 -8.83 -10.19
C LEU A 202 -17.92 -8.76 -9.25
N ASN A 203 -18.60 -9.87 -9.03
CA ASN A 203 -19.56 -9.96 -7.95
C ASN A 203 -18.78 -10.21 -6.65
N GLN A 204 -19.07 -9.45 -5.59
CA GLN A 204 -18.69 -9.85 -4.25
C GLN A 204 -19.48 -11.11 -3.87
N GLU A 205 -18.80 -12.15 -3.45
CA GLU A 205 -19.41 -13.31 -2.82
C GLU A 205 -19.73 -13.02 -1.34
#